data_b740ca8d88f3aafe258576cee0e581e0
#
_entry.id   b740ca8d88f3aafe258576cee0e581e0
#
_cell.length_a   1.000
_cell.length_b   1.000
_cell.length_c   1.000
_cell.angle_alpha   90.00
_cell.angle_beta   90.00
_cell.angle_gamma   90.00
#
_symmetry.space_group_name_H-M   'P 1'
#
loop_
_entity.id
_entity.type
_entity.pdbx_description
1 polymer ?
#
loop_
_entity_poly.entity_id
_entity_poly.type
_entity_poly.pdbx_seq_one_letter_code
_entity_poly.pdbx_strand_id
1 'polypeptide(L)'
;RSRQRLLSAEGETQARTVGQVFQRHRLGVDEVLASPFARCHDFAQIAFGRVQDDRQLLGLLSQDSGRQQRIDHSLALLRRAVVAERNRVVVGHSSNIQQTTGVFLPEGGAVLVRPDTKAERGFSVLGELRPADWAALAQAA
;
A
#
# COMPACT_ATOMS: atom_id res chain seq x y z
N ARG A 1 -20.97 -0.69 3.16
CA ARG A 1 -20.35 -1.18 1.90
C ARG A 1 -21.17 -0.84 0.67
N SER A 2 -22.49 -0.72 0.81
CA SER A 2 -23.37 -0.51 -0.36
C SER A 2 -23.08 0.79 -1.12
N ARG A 3 -22.47 1.79 -0.47
CA ARG A 3 -22.14 3.07 -1.12
C ARG A 3 -20.68 3.20 -1.50
N GLN A 4 -19.86 2.19 -1.19
CA GLN A 4 -18.46 2.18 -1.55
C GLN A 4 -18.27 1.41 -2.85
N ARG A 5 -17.32 1.88 -3.66
CA ARG A 5 -16.94 1.12 -4.85
C ARG A 5 -16.20 -0.14 -4.38
N LEU A 6 -16.76 -1.29 -4.72
CA LEU A 6 -16.15 -2.56 -4.38
C LEU A 6 -14.95 -2.85 -5.29
N LEU A 7 -14.12 -3.77 -4.85
CA LEU A 7 -13.00 -4.22 -5.66
C LEU A 7 -13.53 -4.95 -6.89
N SER A 8 -13.06 -4.55 -8.07
CA SER A 8 -13.46 -5.17 -9.33
C SER A 8 -12.85 -6.56 -9.48
N ALA A 9 -13.36 -7.34 -10.45
CA ALA A 9 -12.77 -8.64 -10.78
C ALA A 9 -11.30 -8.49 -11.17
N GLU A 10 -10.96 -7.45 -11.92
CA GLU A 10 -9.57 -7.14 -12.27
C GLU A 10 -8.75 -6.83 -11.02
N GLY A 11 -9.30 -6.04 -10.10
CA GLY A 11 -8.63 -5.72 -8.84
C GLY A 11 -8.39 -6.95 -7.98
N GLU A 12 -9.34 -7.88 -7.95
CA GLU A 12 -9.15 -9.15 -7.25
C GLU A 12 -8.01 -9.96 -7.87
N THR A 13 -7.94 -10.01 -9.19
CA THR A 13 -6.85 -10.69 -9.89
C THR A 13 -5.51 -10.03 -9.58
N GLN A 14 -5.46 -8.70 -9.58
CA GLN A 14 -4.24 -7.97 -9.21
C GLN A 14 -3.82 -8.29 -7.78
N ALA A 15 -4.77 -8.36 -6.84
CA ALA A 15 -4.46 -8.69 -5.46
C ALA A 15 -3.86 -10.10 -5.33
N ARG A 16 -4.45 -11.07 -6.03
CA ARG A 16 -3.91 -12.44 -6.03
C ARG A 16 -2.51 -12.48 -6.61
N THR A 17 -2.26 -11.72 -7.67
CA THR A 17 -0.94 -11.64 -8.30
C THR A 17 0.10 -11.09 -7.32
N VAL A 18 -0.23 -10.02 -6.60
CA VAL A 18 0.66 -9.46 -5.58
C VAL A 18 0.99 -10.52 -4.53
N GLY A 19 -0.01 -11.22 -4.03
CA GLY A 19 0.17 -12.29 -3.05
C GLY A 19 1.09 -13.39 -3.57
N GLN A 20 0.91 -13.78 -4.84
CA GLN A 20 1.76 -14.78 -5.47
C GLN A 20 3.21 -14.33 -5.55
N VAL A 21 3.46 -13.06 -5.85
CA VAL A 21 4.82 -12.52 -5.89
C VAL A 21 5.49 -12.65 -4.52
N PHE A 22 4.78 -12.25 -3.46
CA PHE A 22 5.32 -12.33 -2.11
C PHE A 22 5.65 -13.78 -1.72
N GLN A 23 4.78 -14.73 -2.07
CA GLN A 23 5.02 -16.14 -1.79
C GLN A 23 6.16 -16.69 -2.63
N ARG A 24 6.14 -16.44 -3.93
CA ARG A 24 7.14 -16.98 -4.86
C ARG A 24 8.55 -16.52 -4.52
N HIS A 25 8.71 -15.26 -4.18
CA HIS A 25 10.02 -14.68 -3.88
C HIS A 25 10.33 -14.67 -2.39
N ARG A 26 9.48 -15.30 -1.58
CA ARG A 26 9.67 -15.44 -0.13
C ARG A 26 9.88 -14.11 0.58
N LEU A 27 9.08 -13.13 0.19
CA LEU A 27 9.13 -11.80 0.79
C LEU A 27 8.41 -11.82 2.14
N GLY A 28 9.12 -11.45 3.19
CA GLY A 28 8.53 -11.43 4.52
C GLY A 28 7.59 -10.24 4.70
N VAL A 29 6.52 -10.46 5.47
CA VAL A 29 5.54 -9.42 5.78
C VAL A 29 5.38 -9.33 7.30
N ASP A 30 5.63 -8.14 7.85
CA ASP A 30 5.46 -7.88 9.28
C ASP A 30 4.01 -7.49 9.58
N GLU A 31 3.56 -6.36 9.04
CA GLU A 31 2.18 -5.91 9.25
C GLU A 31 1.55 -5.50 7.92
N VAL A 32 0.23 -5.67 7.84
CA VAL A 32 -0.56 -5.28 6.69
C VAL A 32 -1.64 -4.31 7.17
N LEU A 33 -1.52 -3.06 6.75
CA LEU A 33 -2.43 -1.99 7.12
C LEU A 33 -3.21 -1.56 5.90
N ALA A 34 -4.48 -1.25 6.05
CA ALA A 34 -5.31 -0.81 4.94
C ALA A 34 -6.30 0.25 5.36
N SER A 35 -6.62 1.15 4.43
CA SER A 35 -7.80 1.99 4.58
C SER A 35 -9.02 1.09 4.78
N PRO A 36 -9.99 1.50 5.61
CA PRO A 36 -11.19 0.68 5.82
C PRO A 36 -12.15 0.66 4.63
N PHE A 37 -11.91 1.44 3.56
CA PHE A 37 -12.69 1.32 2.34
C PHE A 37 -12.66 -0.12 1.84
N ALA A 38 -13.82 -0.60 1.38
CA ALA A 38 -13.99 -2.00 1.00
C ALA A 38 -12.92 -2.47 0.00
N ARG A 39 -12.64 -1.68 -1.03
CA ARG A 39 -11.66 -2.08 -2.05
C ARG A 39 -10.24 -2.19 -1.50
N CYS A 40 -9.86 -1.35 -0.55
CA CYS A 40 -8.53 -1.42 0.07
C CYS A 40 -8.42 -2.59 1.02
N HIS A 41 -9.42 -2.75 1.89
CA HIS A 41 -9.49 -3.87 2.83
C HIS A 41 -9.47 -5.21 2.09
N ASP A 42 -10.32 -5.33 1.07
CA ASP A 42 -10.47 -6.58 0.33
C ASP A 42 -9.20 -6.91 -0.45
N PHE A 43 -8.55 -5.91 -1.05
CA PHE A 43 -7.27 -6.11 -1.73
C PHE A 43 -6.24 -6.69 -0.76
N ALA A 44 -6.09 -6.08 0.40
CA ALA A 44 -5.12 -6.53 1.39
C ALA A 44 -5.43 -7.95 1.88
N GLN A 45 -6.71 -8.24 2.12
CA GLN A 45 -7.12 -9.57 2.58
C GLN A 45 -6.84 -10.64 1.53
N ILE A 46 -7.13 -10.35 0.26
CA ILE A 46 -6.88 -11.30 -0.83
C ILE A 46 -5.37 -11.51 -1.03
N ALA A 47 -4.60 -10.43 -1.04
CA ALA A 47 -3.17 -10.52 -1.32
C ALA A 47 -2.39 -11.18 -0.18
N PHE A 48 -2.73 -10.88 1.07
CA PHE A 48 -1.89 -11.26 2.20
C PHE A 48 -2.57 -12.16 3.23
N GLY A 49 -3.86 -12.40 3.10
CA GLY A 49 -4.60 -13.28 3.99
C GLY A 49 -4.90 -12.70 5.36
N ARG A 50 -4.50 -11.47 5.61
CA ARG A 50 -4.74 -10.74 6.85
C ARG A 50 -4.67 -9.25 6.60
N VAL A 51 -5.35 -8.49 7.43
CA VAL A 51 -5.34 -7.02 7.29
C VAL A 51 -5.78 -6.40 8.61
N GLN A 52 -5.17 -5.27 8.94
CA GLN A 52 -5.60 -4.40 10.03
C GLN A 52 -6.09 -3.10 9.40
N ASP A 53 -7.35 -2.75 9.61
CA ASP A 53 -7.92 -1.50 9.12
C ASP A 53 -7.34 -0.33 9.91
N ASP A 54 -7.02 0.75 9.20
CA ASP A 54 -6.48 1.96 9.79
C ASP A 54 -7.25 3.15 9.22
N ARG A 55 -8.08 3.77 10.05
CA ARG A 55 -8.95 4.88 9.63
C ARG A 55 -8.15 6.09 9.17
N GLN A 56 -6.92 6.25 9.65
CA GLN A 56 -6.07 7.36 9.23
C GLN A 56 -5.53 7.19 7.80
N LEU A 57 -5.80 6.04 7.19
CA LEU A 57 -5.45 5.81 5.78
C LEU A 57 -6.59 6.15 4.81
N LEU A 58 -7.70 6.70 5.30
CA LEU A 58 -8.78 7.19 4.43
C LEU A 58 -8.25 8.24 3.45
N GLY A 59 -8.90 8.33 2.29
CA GLY A 59 -8.44 9.19 1.22
C GLY A 59 -8.46 10.68 1.58
N LEU A 60 -7.56 11.44 0.99
CA LEU A 60 -7.40 12.87 1.24
C LEU A 60 -8.39 13.74 0.46
N LEU A 61 -9.15 13.13 -0.46
CA LEU A 61 -10.19 13.87 -1.20
C LEU A 61 -11.42 14.15 -0.36
N SER A 62 -11.52 13.52 0.80
CA SER A 62 -12.55 13.78 1.78
C SER A 62 -12.45 15.24 2.29
N GLN A 63 -13.59 15.89 2.48
CA GLN A 63 -13.66 17.29 2.88
C GLN A 63 -13.61 17.49 4.39
N ASP A 64 -13.28 16.47 5.15
CA ASP A 64 -13.27 16.58 6.60
C ASP A 64 -12.01 17.28 7.13
N SER A 65 -12.00 17.57 8.43
CA SER A 65 -10.90 18.29 9.10
C SER A 65 -9.70 17.40 9.40
N GLY A 66 -9.77 16.09 9.08
CA GLY A 66 -8.71 15.14 9.41
C GLY A 66 -7.62 15.03 8.36
N ARG A 67 -7.65 15.83 7.31
CA ARG A 67 -6.72 15.72 6.18
C ARG A 67 -5.25 15.76 6.62
N GLN A 68 -4.87 16.77 7.39
CA GLN A 68 -3.49 16.91 7.84
C GLN A 68 -3.06 15.78 8.75
N GLN A 69 -3.95 15.33 9.62
CA GLN A 69 -3.66 14.19 10.50
C GLN A 69 -3.38 12.92 9.69
N ARG A 70 -4.14 12.72 8.62
CA ARG A 70 -3.93 11.54 7.76
C ARG A 70 -2.60 11.62 7.00
N ILE A 71 -2.22 12.80 6.54
CA ILE A 71 -0.92 13.00 5.90
C ILE A 71 0.20 12.69 6.91
N ASP A 72 0.11 13.27 8.10
CA ASP A 72 1.13 13.08 9.15
C ASP A 72 1.24 11.62 9.57
N HIS A 73 0.11 10.93 9.70
CA HIS A 73 0.08 9.51 10.04
C HIS A 73 0.75 8.67 8.96
N SER A 74 0.45 8.95 7.70
CA SER A 74 1.05 8.23 6.57
C SER A 74 2.56 8.46 6.52
N LEU A 75 3.02 9.69 6.73
CA LEU A 75 4.45 9.98 6.78
C LEU A 75 5.12 9.22 7.93
N ALA A 76 4.47 9.14 9.08
CA ALA A 76 5.01 8.40 10.23
C ALA A 76 5.19 6.91 9.89
N LEU A 77 4.25 6.33 9.16
CA LEU A 77 4.37 4.93 8.72
C LEU A 77 5.56 4.72 7.79
N LEU A 78 5.81 5.67 6.89
CA LEU A 78 6.93 5.58 5.95
C LEU A 78 8.29 5.76 6.62
N ARG A 79 8.32 6.48 7.73
CA ARG A 79 9.55 6.79 8.48
C ARG A 79 9.90 5.74 9.52
N ARG A 80 8.91 4.99 10.01
CA ARG A 80 9.10 4.05 11.10
C ARG A 80 9.88 2.82 10.62
N ALA A 81 10.91 2.44 11.37
CA ALA A 81 11.72 1.28 11.06
C ALA A 81 10.86 0.02 10.89
N VAL A 82 11.29 -0.86 10.01
CA VAL A 82 10.64 -2.14 9.73
C VAL A 82 11.53 -3.25 10.25
N VAL A 83 10.91 -4.33 10.73
CA VAL A 83 11.65 -5.53 11.17
C VAL A 83 12.52 -6.02 10.00
N ALA A 84 13.77 -6.39 10.30
CA ALA A 84 14.73 -6.82 9.29
C ALA A 84 14.17 -7.96 8.43
N GLU A 85 14.39 -7.87 7.13
CA GLU A 85 13.96 -8.86 6.14
C GLU A 85 12.45 -8.98 5.99
N ARG A 86 11.70 -8.01 6.52
CA ARG A 86 10.25 -8.00 6.41
C ARG A 86 9.78 -6.67 5.85
N ASN A 87 8.53 -6.65 5.43
CA ASN A 87 7.91 -5.49 4.84
C ASN A 87 6.68 -5.07 5.62
N ARG A 88 6.51 -3.78 5.83
CA ARG A 88 5.23 -3.21 6.21
C ARG A 88 4.47 -2.93 4.92
N VAL A 89 3.27 -3.47 4.81
CA VAL A 89 2.41 -3.27 3.65
C VAL A 89 1.32 -2.28 4.02
N VAL A 90 1.14 -1.25 3.20
CA VAL A 90 0.11 -0.24 3.40
C VAL A 90 -0.72 -0.17 2.12
N VAL A 91 -2.01 -0.47 2.23
CA VAL A 91 -2.94 -0.42 1.10
C VAL A 91 -3.87 0.76 1.30
N GLY A 92 -3.77 1.74 0.41
CA GLY A 92 -4.51 2.98 0.58
C GLY A 92 -4.89 3.60 -0.74
N HIS A 93 -5.00 4.91 -0.71
CA HIS A 93 -5.50 5.70 -1.84
C HIS A 93 -4.38 6.44 -2.53
N SER A 94 -4.51 6.65 -3.85
CA SER A 94 -3.48 7.32 -4.63
C SER A 94 -3.22 8.75 -4.14
N SER A 95 -4.24 9.43 -3.61
CA SER A 95 -4.06 10.78 -3.08
C SER A 95 -3.08 10.82 -1.90
N ASN A 96 -3.16 9.82 -1.01
CA ASN A 96 -2.27 9.74 0.15
C ASN A 96 -0.85 9.39 -0.29
N ILE A 97 -0.74 8.48 -1.22
CA ILE A 97 0.56 8.05 -1.75
C ILE A 97 1.25 9.22 -2.45
N GLN A 98 0.51 9.93 -3.31
CA GLN A 98 1.08 11.07 -4.04
C GLN A 98 1.48 12.20 -3.09
N GLN A 99 0.65 12.50 -2.10
CA GLN A 99 0.92 13.59 -1.15
C GLN A 99 2.16 13.29 -0.30
N THR A 100 2.41 12.03 0.04
CA THR A 100 3.51 11.65 0.91
C THR A 100 4.79 11.31 0.16
N THR A 101 4.69 10.59 -0.95
CA THR A 101 5.86 10.10 -1.70
C THR A 101 6.17 10.91 -2.95
N GLY A 102 5.21 11.69 -3.44
CA GLY A 102 5.34 12.39 -4.71
C GLY A 102 5.06 11.51 -5.92
N VAL A 103 4.71 10.26 -5.72
CA VAL A 103 4.50 9.30 -6.81
C VAL A 103 3.01 9.13 -7.07
N PHE A 104 2.60 9.31 -8.33
CA PHE A 104 1.23 9.06 -8.76
C PHE A 104 1.15 7.66 -9.36
N LEU A 105 0.37 6.79 -8.70
CA LEU A 105 0.24 5.40 -9.12
C LEU A 105 -1.10 5.12 -9.79
N PRO A 106 -1.11 4.26 -10.83
CA PRO A 106 -2.39 3.71 -11.33
C PRO A 106 -2.97 2.73 -10.30
N GLU A 107 -4.22 2.36 -10.48
CA GLU A 107 -4.83 1.31 -9.66
C GLU A 107 -3.99 0.04 -9.75
N GLY A 108 -3.75 -0.59 -8.61
CA GLY A 108 -2.93 -1.80 -8.54
C GLY A 108 -1.43 -1.54 -8.55
N GLY A 109 -1.02 -0.28 -8.63
CA GLY A 109 0.39 0.10 -8.56
C GLY A 109 0.90 0.12 -7.13
N ALA A 110 2.22 0.12 -6.98
CA ALA A 110 2.86 0.19 -5.68
C ALA A 110 4.11 1.05 -5.75
N VAL A 111 4.44 1.68 -4.64
CA VAL A 111 5.70 2.39 -4.48
C VAL A 111 6.50 1.69 -3.37
N LEU A 112 7.78 1.48 -3.64
CA LEU A 112 8.70 0.87 -2.69
C LEU A 112 9.43 1.96 -1.93
N VAL A 113 9.35 1.91 -0.60
CA VAL A 113 9.90 2.94 0.27
C VAL A 113 10.78 2.27 1.32
N ARG A 114 11.91 2.90 1.61
CA ARG A 114 12.78 2.45 2.72
C ARG A 114 12.87 3.56 3.75
N PRO A 115 12.52 3.28 5.03
CA PRO A 115 12.78 4.23 6.11
C PRO A 115 14.27 4.54 6.18
N ASP A 116 14.60 5.82 6.31
CA ASP A 116 16.00 6.26 6.29
C ASP A 116 16.13 7.57 7.06
N THR A 117 16.72 7.49 8.26
CA THR A 117 16.87 8.65 9.14
C THR A 117 17.77 9.72 8.53
N LYS A 118 18.60 9.37 7.55
CA LYS A 118 19.49 10.32 6.87
C LYS A 118 18.85 11.00 5.69
N ALA A 119 17.71 10.50 5.21
CA ALA A 119 16.99 11.13 4.11
C ALA A 119 16.24 12.36 4.62
N GLU A 120 16.10 13.38 3.75
CA GLU A 120 15.44 14.63 4.11
C GLU A 120 14.04 14.41 4.68
N ARG A 121 13.25 13.53 4.08
CA ARG A 121 11.89 13.24 4.53
C ARG A 121 11.78 12.08 5.51
N GLY A 122 12.92 11.47 5.89
CA GLY A 122 12.95 10.33 6.77
C GLY A 122 12.74 9.00 6.08
N PHE A 123 12.63 8.99 4.76
CA PHE A 123 12.52 7.79 3.94
C PHE A 123 13.04 8.07 2.53
N SER A 124 13.35 7.00 1.81
CA SER A 124 13.76 7.06 0.40
C SER A 124 12.78 6.27 -0.44
N VAL A 125 12.42 6.80 -1.62
CA VAL A 125 11.61 6.07 -2.60
C VAL A 125 12.57 5.25 -3.46
N LEU A 126 12.40 3.93 -3.42
CA LEU A 126 13.30 3.02 -4.13
C LEU A 126 12.81 2.72 -5.56
N GLY A 127 11.52 2.81 -5.81
CA GLY A 127 10.97 2.52 -7.12
C GLY A 127 9.47 2.37 -7.10
N GLU A 128 8.93 2.09 -8.29
CA GLU A 128 7.49 1.89 -8.50
C GLU A 128 7.26 0.56 -9.17
N LEU A 129 6.13 -0.07 -8.87
CA LEU A 129 5.66 -1.27 -9.55
C LEU A 129 4.27 -1.00 -10.10
N ARG A 130 4.08 -1.27 -11.38
CA ARG A 130 2.78 -1.20 -12.04
C ARG A 130 2.17 -2.59 -12.10
N PRO A 131 0.88 -2.73 -12.42
CA PRO A 131 0.27 -4.05 -12.54
C PRO A 131 1.03 -5.01 -13.45
N ALA A 132 1.58 -4.52 -14.57
CA ALA A 132 2.39 -5.34 -15.47
C ALA A 132 3.68 -5.83 -14.81
N ASP A 133 4.27 -5.03 -13.93
CA ASP A 133 5.49 -5.42 -13.21
C ASP A 133 5.20 -6.54 -12.22
N TRP A 134 4.08 -6.45 -11.50
CA TRP A 134 3.65 -7.52 -10.60
C TRP A 134 3.42 -8.81 -11.36
N ALA A 135 2.76 -8.73 -12.53
CA ALA A 135 2.50 -9.90 -13.35
C ALA A 135 3.81 -10.53 -13.83
N ALA A 136 4.78 -9.71 -14.23
CA ALA A 136 6.10 -10.20 -14.64
C ALA A 136 6.83 -10.90 -13.49
N LEU A 137 6.79 -10.32 -12.30
CA LEU A 137 7.42 -10.91 -11.11
C LEU A 137 6.76 -12.22 -10.70
N ALA A 138 5.46 -12.36 -10.91
CA ALA A 138 4.74 -13.59 -10.61
C ALA A 138 5.19 -14.74 -11.51
N GLN A 139 5.73 -14.43 -12.69
CA GLN A 139 6.25 -15.42 -13.65
C GLN A 139 7.75 -15.66 -13.50
N ALA A 140 8.46 -14.75 -12.82
CA ALA A 140 9.92 -14.82 -12.72
C ALA A 140 10.39 -15.95 -11.82
N ALA A 141 11.53 -16.53 -12.15
CA ALA A 141 12.13 -17.60 -11.36
C ALA A 141 12.63 -17.10 -10.00
#